data_9d7f9cb35d648bbf8f4d002d990ce50e
#
_entry.id   9d7f9cb35d648bbf8f4d002d990ce50e
#
_cell.length_a   1.000
_cell.length_b   1.000
_cell.length_c   1.000
_cell.angle_alpha   90.00
_cell.angle_beta   90.00
_cell.angle_gamma   90.00
#
_symmetry.space_group_name_H-M   'P 1'
#
loop_
_entity.id
_entity.type
_entity.pdbx_description
1 polymer ?
#
loop_
_entity_poly.entity_id
_entity_poly.type
_entity_poly.pdbx_seq_one_letter_code
_entity_poly.pdbx_strand_id
1 'polypeptide(L)'
;MKNTNINKSTGEQVEVMALFNYSQAPCQPLYFRRRDNSEVEITSTLSQRVAFAGKTCKHIFDCMVKEKECRLEFDARALTWTLFEA
;
A
#
# COMPACT_ATOMS: atom_id res chain seq x y z
N MET A 1 -3.74 21.49 -4.73
CA MET A 1 -3.48 20.83 -4.87
C MET A 1 -3.07 19.96 -4.41
N LYS A 2 -3.16 19.41 -4.32
CA LYS A 2 -2.86 18.61 -3.94
C LYS A 2 -1.89 18.00 -4.19
N ASN A 3 -1.19 17.89 -3.98
CA ASN A 3 -0.36 17.29 -4.18
C ASN A 3 0.18 16.34 -4.03
N THR A 4 0.50 16.11 -4.75
CA THR A 4 0.66 14.87 -4.23
C THR A 4 2.05 14.46 -4.23
N ASN A 5 2.61 14.71 -3.12
CA ASN A 5 3.99 14.36 -2.88
C ASN A 5 4.18 12.86 -2.78
N ILE A 6 3.10 12.11 -2.61
CA ILE A 6 3.17 10.66 -2.58
C ILE A 6 3.85 10.11 -3.83
N ASN A 7 3.53 10.67 -4.98
CA ASN A 7 4.11 10.18 -6.23
C ASN A 7 5.58 10.50 -6.38
N LYS A 8 6.09 11.38 -5.54
CA LYS A 8 7.49 11.79 -5.60
C LYS A 8 8.34 11.19 -4.50
N SER A 9 7.70 10.51 -3.56
CA SER A 9 8.46 9.93 -2.46
C SER A 9 9.19 8.69 -2.92
N THR A 10 10.28 8.38 -2.27
CA THR A 10 10.99 7.15 -2.48
C THR A 10 10.26 6.05 -1.72
N GLY A 11 9.92 4.99 -2.43
CA GLY A 11 9.22 3.88 -1.79
C GLY A 11 10.10 3.14 -0.82
N GLU A 12 9.48 2.65 0.23
CA GLU A 12 10.14 1.81 1.23
C GLU A 12 9.50 0.44 1.17
N GLN A 13 10.31 -0.62 1.00
CA GLN A 13 9.78 -1.97 1.02
C GLN A 13 9.41 -2.33 2.45
N VAL A 14 8.19 -2.81 2.65
CA VAL A 14 7.67 -3.14 3.98
C VAL A 14 7.05 -4.52 3.95
N GLU A 15 6.82 -5.08 5.14
CA GLU A 15 6.03 -6.29 5.31
C GLU A 15 4.62 -5.88 5.67
N VAL A 16 3.63 -6.58 5.13
CA VAL A 16 2.23 -6.22 5.34
C VAL A 16 1.47 -7.44 5.83
N MET A 17 0.69 -7.25 6.88
CA MET A 17 -0.31 -8.23 7.28
C MET A 17 -1.61 -7.84 6.58
N ALA A 18 -2.14 -8.74 5.78
CA ALA A 18 -3.34 -8.47 5.01
C ALA A 18 -4.31 -9.62 5.12
N LEU A 19 -5.59 -9.29 5.03
CA LEU A 19 -6.65 -10.27 5.02
C LEU A 19 -7.06 -10.52 3.58
N PHE A 20 -6.92 -11.76 3.14
CA PHE A 20 -7.31 -12.16 1.80
C PHE A 20 -8.64 -12.89 1.86
N ASN A 21 -9.57 -12.47 1.02
CA ASN A 21 -10.82 -13.19 0.91
C ASN A 21 -11.39 -12.94 -0.50
N TYR A 22 -12.37 -13.73 -0.88
CA TYR A 22 -12.86 -13.67 -2.24
C TYR A 22 -13.62 -12.43 -2.58
N SER A 23 -14.26 -11.83 -1.59
CA SER A 23 -15.20 -10.77 -1.88
C SER A 23 -14.52 -9.43 -2.08
N GLN A 24 -13.24 -9.35 -1.77
CA GLN A 24 -12.49 -8.11 -1.91
C GLN A 24 -11.14 -8.42 -2.47
N ALA A 25 -10.94 -8.07 -3.69
CA ALA A 25 -9.70 -8.40 -4.36
C ALA A 25 -8.74 -7.23 -4.30
N PRO A 26 -7.48 -7.47 -4.08
CA PRO A 26 -6.94 -8.79 -3.79
C PRO A 26 -6.99 -9.11 -2.30
N CYS A 27 -7.02 -8.07 -1.46
CA CYS A 27 -6.96 -8.26 -0.03
C CYS A 27 -7.24 -6.93 0.66
N GLN A 28 -7.28 -6.98 1.97
CA GLN A 28 -7.40 -5.78 2.80
C GLN A 28 -6.17 -5.68 3.68
N PRO A 29 -5.29 -4.68 3.45
CA PRO A 29 -4.13 -4.52 4.30
C PRO A 29 -4.56 -4.03 5.69
N LEU A 30 -3.99 -4.62 6.72
CA LEU A 30 -4.37 -4.35 8.10
C LEU A 30 -3.31 -3.53 8.82
N TYR A 31 -2.05 -3.91 8.69
CA TYR A 31 -0.95 -3.12 9.23
C TYR A 31 0.32 -3.49 8.48
N PHE A 32 1.34 -2.63 8.60
CA PHE A 32 2.61 -2.91 7.98
C PHE A 32 3.74 -2.72 8.98
N ARG A 33 4.86 -3.38 8.70
CA ARG A 33 6.07 -3.28 9.50
C ARG A 33 7.13 -2.62 8.66
N ARG A 34 7.72 -1.58 9.21
CA ARG A 34 8.76 -0.81 8.53
C ARG A 34 10.12 -1.44 8.77
N ARG A 35 11.13 -0.93 8.07
CA ARG A 35 12.49 -1.46 8.17
C ARG A 35 13.05 -1.35 9.58
N ASP A 36 12.63 -0.36 10.33
CA ASP A 36 13.08 -0.17 11.70
C ASP A 36 12.30 -1.04 12.69
N ASN A 37 11.49 -1.97 12.17
CA ASN A 37 10.66 -2.89 12.94
C ASN A 37 9.46 -2.25 13.61
N SER A 38 9.19 -0.97 13.34
CA SER A 38 7.96 -0.37 13.86
C SER A 38 6.77 -0.91 13.10
N GLU A 39 5.67 -1.16 13.80
CA GLU A 39 4.42 -1.60 13.21
C GLU A 39 3.44 -0.46 13.19
N VAL A 40 2.76 -0.31 12.06
CA VAL A 40 1.83 0.79 11.86
C VAL A 40 0.49 0.21 11.45
N GLU A 41 -0.52 0.52 12.22
CA GLU A 41 -1.88 0.05 11.96
C GLU A 41 -2.53 0.93 10.91
N ILE A 42 -3.18 0.30 9.94
CA ILE A 42 -3.90 1.02 8.89
C ILE A 42 -5.31 1.29 9.41
N THR A 43 -5.64 2.57 9.52
CA THR A 43 -6.92 2.99 10.07
C THR A 43 -8.06 2.70 9.10
N SER A 44 -7.85 2.99 7.83
CA SER A 44 -8.86 2.71 6.81
C SER A 44 -8.20 2.69 5.44
N THR A 45 -8.86 2.02 4.51
CA THR A 45 -8.45 2.01 3.11
C THR A 45 -9.41 2.93 2.36
N LEU A 46 -8.86 3.96 1.75
CA LEU A 46 -9.66 4.97 1.05
C LEU A 46 -10.04 4.51 -0.34
N SER A 47 -9.14 3.84 -1.02
CA SER A 47 -9.40 3.34 -2.37
C SER A 47 -8.42 2.25 -2.70
N GLN A 48 -8.79 1.44 -3.70
CA GLN A 48 -7.85 0.47 -4.25
C GLN A 48 -8.09 0.37 -5.75
N ARG A 49 -7.01 0.13 -6.48
CA ARG A 49 -7.08 0.01 -7.91
C ARG A 49 -5.94 -0.85 -8.40
N VAL A 50 -6.03 -1.28 -9.65
CA VAL A 50 -5.01 -2.11 -10.28
C VAL A 50 -4.36 -1.31 -11.38
N ALA A 51 -3.05 -1.34 -11.44
CA ALA A 51 -2.29 -0.70 -12.51
C ALA A 51 -1.46 -1.74 -13.23
N PHE A 52 -1.54 -1.73 -14.55
CA PHE A 52 -0.80 -2.64 -15.39
C PHE A 52 0.24 -1.85 -16.18
N ALA A 53 1.45 -2.39 -16.25
CA ALA A 53 2.50 -1.81 -17.07
C ALA A 53 3.31 -2.97 -17.66
N GLY A 54 3.09 -3.27 -18.92
CA GLY A 54 3.69 -4.44 -19.54
C GLY A 54 3.26 -5.70 -18.84
N LYS A 55 4.20 -6.44 -18.29
CA LYS A 55 3.91 -7.68 -17.57
C LYS A 55 3.75 -7.46 -16.08
N THR A 56 3.81 -6.22 -15.63
CA THR A 56 3.72 -5.89 -14.22
C THR A 56 2.28 -5.59 -13.85
N CYS A 57 1.85 -6.13 -12.74
CA CYS A 57 0.53 -5.86 -12.19
C CYS A 57 0.71 -5.40 -10.76
N LYS A 58 0.26 -4.19 -10.46
CA LYS A 58 0.35 -3.64 -9.11
C LYS A 58 -1.01 -3.29 -8.60
N HIS A 59 -1.27 -3.69 -7.38
CA HIS A 59 -2.49 -3.31 -6.66
C HIS A 59 -2.13 -2.14 -5.76
N ILE A 60 -2.84 -1.04 -5.93
CA ILE A 60 -2.52 0.21 -5.27
C ILE A 60 -3.60 0.52 -4.26
N PHE A 61 -3.19 0.72 -3.01
CA PHE A 61 -4.10 1.00 -1.90
C PHE A 61 -3.76 2.36 -1.33
N ASP A 62 -4.71 3.28 -1.37
CA ASP A 62 -4.57 4.56 -0.69
C ASP A 62 -5.19 4.40 0.68
N CYS A 63 -4.41 4.62 1.71
CA CYS A 63 -4.77 4.28 3.08
C CYS A 63 -4.59 5.47 4.01
N MET A 64 -5.25 5.40 5.15
CA MET A 64 -5.03 6.35 6.24
C MET A 64 -4.32 5.65 7.37
N VAL A 65 -3.33 6.32 7.92
CA VAL A 65 -2.65 5.89 9.13
C VAL A 65 -2.76 7.05 10.10
N LYS A 66 -3.57 6.88 11.14
CA LYS A 66 -3.92 7.98 12.02
C LYS A 66 -4.56 9.08 11.18
N GLU A 67 -3.92 10.22 11.07
CA GLU A 67 -4.49 11.33 10.31
C GLU A 67 -3.68 11.63 9.05
N LYS A 68 -2.85 10.69 8.63
CA LYS A 68 -2.02 10.88 7.46
C LYS A 68 -2.37 9.87 6.40
N GLU A 69 -2.29 10.31 5.16
CA GLU A 69 -2.53 9.45 4.01
C GLU A 69 -1.23 8.82 3.55
N CYS A 70 -1.29 7.56 3.17
CA CYS A 70 -0.15 6.89 2.58
C CYS A 70 -0.64 5.97 1.47
N ARG A 71 0.30 5.44 0.71
CA ARG A 71 -0.01 4.52 -0.38
C ARG A 71 0.80 3.26 -0.21
N LEU A 72 0.12 2.12 -0.33
CA LEU A 72 0.76 0.82 -0.37
C LEU A 72 0.58 0.23 -1.75
N GLU A 73 1.67 -0.26 -2.35
CA GLU A 73 1.60 -0.90 -3.65
C GLU A 73 2.06 -2.33 -3.51
N PHE A 74 1.21 -3.25 -3.93
CA PHE A 74 1.51 -4.68 -3.93
C PHE A 74 1.83 -5.11 -5.35
N ASP A 75 3.06 -5.58 -5.55
CA ASP A 75 3.48 -6.11 -6.84
C ASP A 75 3.13 -7.59 -6.85
N ALA A 76 2.12 -7.96 -7.64
CA ALA A 76 1.61 -9.32 -7.63
C ALA A 76 2.61 -10.33 -8.20
N ARG A 77 3.54 -9.87 -9.01
CA ARG A 77 4.52 -10.77 -9.60
C ARG A 77 5.67 -11.02 -8.64
N ALA A 78 6.18 -9.97 -8.02
CA ALA A 78 7.30 -10.08 -7.09
C ALA A 78 6.85 -10.44 -5.70
N LEU A 79 5.56 -10.29 -5.40
CA LEU A 79 4.96 -10.52 -4.08
C LEU A 79 5.59 -9.61 -3.03
N THR A 80 5.78 -8.34 -3.39
CA THR A 80 6.39 -7.37 -2.50
C THR A 80 5.46 -6.19 -2.30
N TRP A 81 5.60 -5.55 -1.14
CA TRP A 81 4.84 -4.37 -0.79
C TRP A 81 5.77 -3.18 -0.66
N THR A 82 5.34 -2.05 -1.17
CA THR A 82 6.12 -0.82 -1.10
C THR A 82 5.24 0.27 -0.51
N LEU A 83 5.78 0.99 0.47
CA LEU A 83 5.10 2.08 1.13
C LEU A 83 5.58 3.40 0.56
N PHE A 84 4.63 4.27 0.22
CA PHE A 84 4.92 5.63 -0.20
C PHE A 84 4.20 6.58 0.76
N GLU A 85 4.94 7.51 1.32
CA GLU A 85 4.40 8.51 2.22
C GLU A 85 4.44 9.87 1.58
N ALA A 86 3.48 10.69 1.91
CA ALA A 86 3.44 12.06 1.41
C ALA A 86 4.54 12.90 2.05
#